data_ecdd6933a86ad150c79d16026122cce0
#
_entry.id   ecdd6933a86ad150c79d16026122cce0
#
_cell.length_a   1.000
_cell.length_b   1.000
_cell.length_c   1.000
_cell.angle_alpha   90.00
_cell.angle_beta   90.00
_cell.angle_gamma   90.00
#
_symmetry.space_group_name_H-M   'P 1'
#
loop_
_entity.id
_entity.type
_entity.pdbx_description
1 polymer ?
#
loop_
_entity_poly.entity_id
_entity_poly.type
_entity_poly.pdbx_seq_one_letter_code
_entity_poly.pdbx_strand_id
1 'polypeptide(L)'
;EISCSLVGSEMCIRDRVDVAEGLPQGKALDMMHMRSVEKFTVSVTGTNDYAPTADSDVVVITAGIARKPGMTREDLLGVNSGIMSSVIDEAIKYSPDAIYICVTNPLDVMTYLAYQKSGLPSNRLMGMGGVLDSARLSFAVCEKLGCDPANVVAWALGAHGEGMVCWPRYTTVAGRPITELMSEEEVAEVVQRCVKGGAEVVAHLKTGSAYYAPGASIAKMVEAILTDSHEVMSVCSYIDGPYGLHDLYMNIPTRLGKNGVEEIVEFDLTEDEMAALQESAASVKKGLENLPA
;
A
#
# COMPACT_ATOMS: atom_id res chain seq x y z
N GLU A 1 4.45 -15.24 -6.04
CA GLU A 1 5.86 -15.49 -5.73
C GLU A 1 6.49 -14.19 -5.29
N ILE A 2 6.53 -13.95 -3.98
CA ILE A 2 7.25 -12.81 -3.44
C ILE A 2 8.70 -13.27 -3.35
N SER A 3 9.55 -12.75 -4.22
CA SER A 3 11.00 -12.90 -4.07
C SER A 3 11.38 -12.35 -2.69
N CYS A 4 11.77 -13.23 -1.79
CA CYS A 4 12.24 -12.87 -0.46
C CYS A 4 13.71 -12.47 -0.51
N SER A 5 14.04 -11.41 -1.21
CA SER A 5 15.37 -10.82 -1.16
C SER A 5 15.52 -9.83 0.00
N LEU A 6 15.15 -10.23 1.20
CA LEU A 6 15.62 -9.56 2.42
C LEU A 6 16.91 -10.22 2.83
N VAL A 7 18.00 -9.78 2.20
CA VAL A 7 19.35 -10.19 2.50
C VAL A 7 19.87 -9.33 3.67
N GLY A 8 20.26 -10.00 4.76
CA GLY A 8 21.23 -9.44 5.66
C GLY A 8 20.81 -9.09 7.06
N SER A 9 20.09 -9.96 7.78
CA SER A 9 20.26 -10.06 9.22
C SER A 9 19.98 -11.47 9.71
N GLU A 10 20.82 -11.95 10.57
CA GLU A 10 20.67 -13.21 11.27
C GLU A 10 19.34 -13.19 12.04
N MET A 11 18.51 -14.24 11.85
CA MET A 11 17.22 -14.48 12.50
C MET A 11 16.06 -13.54 12.13
N CYS A 12 15.71 -13.42 10.85
CA CYS A 12 14.37 -12.97 10.48
C CYS A 12 13.37 -14.12 10.66
N ILE A 13 12.35 -13.91 11.50
CA ILE A 13 11.18 -14.79 11.60
C ILE A 13 10.03 -14.11 10.84
N ARG A 14 9.25 -14.89 10.10
CA ARG A 14 8.04 -14.40 9.45
C ARG A 14 6.86 -15.24 9.85
N ASP A 15 5.91 -14.63 10.50
CA ASP A 15 4.68 -15.28 10.87
C ASP A 15 3.56 -14.92 9.92
N ARG A 16 2.73 -15.90 9.63
CA ARG A 16 1.50 -15.74 8.84
C ARG A 16 0.33 -16.11 9.71
N VAL A 17 -0.54 -15.16 9.98
CA VAL A 17 -1.77 -15.37 10.74
C VAL A 17 -2.96 -15.38 9.79
N ASP A 18 -3.85 -16.35 9.94
CA ASP A 18 -5.14 -16.39 9.25
C ASP A 18 -6.15 -17.13 10.14
N VAL A 19 -7.42 -16.74 10.04
CA VAL A 19 -8.50 -17.40 10.78
C VAL A 19 -8.86 -18.79 10.22
N ALA A 20 -8.52 -19.06 8.95
CA ALA A 20 -8.79 -20.33 8.31
C ALA A 20 -7.77 -21.38 8.74
N GLU A 21 -8.22 -22.44 9.43
CA GLU A 21 -7.37 -23.54 9.87
C GLU A 21 -6.60 -24.18 8.70
N GLY A 22 -5.33 -24.45 8.89
CA GLY A 22 -4.46 -25.09 7.92
C GLY A 22 -3.96 -24.18 6.81
N LEU A 23 -4.66 -23.09 6.50
CA LEU A 23 -4.28 -22.19 5.40
C LEU A 23 -2.94 -21.50 5.64
N PRO A 24 -2.69 -20.83 6.78
CA PRO A 24 -1.41 -20.17 7.03
C PRO A 24 -0.28 -21.18 7.16
N GLN A 25 -0.53 -22.34 7.78
CA GLN A 25 0.45 -23.42 7.92
C GLN A 25 0.86 -24.00 6.56
N GLY A 26 -0.11 -24.28 5.70
CA GLY A 26 0.16 -24.80 4.34
C GLY A 26 0.96 -23.81 3.50
N LYS A 27 0.60 -22.54 3.52
CA LYS A 27 1.34 -21.49 2.79
C LYS A 27 2.75 -21.27 3.35
N ALA A 28 2.91 -21.32 4.67
CA ALA A 28 4.23 -21.18 5.29
C ALA A 28 5.13 -22.38 4.92
N LEU A 29 4.59 -23.60 4.94
CA LEU A 29 5.33 -24.79 4.56
C LEU A 29 5.77 -24.74 3.08
N ASP A 30 4.90 -24.32 2.17
CA ASP A 30 5.22 -24.14 0.76
C ASP A 30 6.34 -23.10 0.57
N MET A 31 6.26 -21.97 1.28
CA MET A 31 7.36 -20.98 1.30
C MET A 31 8.66 -21.57 1.86
N MET A 32 8.60 -22.40 2.91
CA MET A 32 9.78 -23.06 3.46
C MET A 32 10.43 -24.05 2.48
N HIS A 33 9.66 -24.67 1.58
CA HIS A 33 10.19 -25.53 0.52
C HIS A 33 11.01 -24.73 -0.50
N MET A 34 10.79 -23.41 -0.66
CA MET A 34 11.58 -22.55 -1.54
C MET A 34 13.01 -22.31 -1.02
N ARG A 35 13.30 -22.54 0.27
CA ARG A 35 14.61 -22.23 0.89
C ARG A 35 15.80 -22.80 0.13
N SER A 36 15.70 -24.04 -0.32
CA SER A 36 16.80 -24.70 -1.06
C SER A 36 17.00 -24.14 -2.46
N VAL A 37 15.96 -23.59 -3.06
CA VAL A 37 15.98 -22.98 -4.41
C VAL A 37 16.46 -21.52 -4.31
N GLU A 38 15.81 -20.72 -3.46
CA GLU A 38 16.04 -19.28 -3.34
C GLU A 38 17.18 -18.92 -2.36
N LYS A 39 17.74 -19.93 -1.66
CA LYS A 39 18.89 -19.80 -0.74
C LYS A 39 18.69 -18.81 0.43
N PHE A 40 17.44 -18.58 0.84
CA PHE A 40 17.19 -17.78 2.03
C PHE A 40 17.28 -18.59 3.33
N THR A 41 17.58 -17.94 4.44
CA THR A 41 17.76 -18.56 5.76
C THR A 41 16.58 -18.32 6.70
N VAL A 42 15.71 -17.38 6.36
CA VAL A 42 14.55 -16.96 7.14
C VAL A 42 13.62 -18.15 7.45
N SER A 43 13.10 -18.20 8.69
CA SER A 43 12.03 -19.13 9.07
C SER A 43 10.66 -18.50 8.78
N VAL A 44 9.76 -19.27 8.18
CA VAL A 44 8.36 -18.85 7.93
C VAL A 44 7.46 -19.80 8.68
N THR A 45 6.59 -19.28 9.55
CA THR A 45 5.62 -20.06 10.31
C THR A 45 4.19 -19.64 9.96
N GLY A 46 3.26 -20.56 10.05
CA GLY A 46 1.82 -20.30 9.88
C GLY A 46 1.08 -20.62 11.17
N THR A 47 0.19 -19.73 11.59
CA THR A 47 -0.55 -19.88 12.85
C THR A 47 -1.98 -19.35 12.70
N ASN A 48 -2.87 -19.84 13.59
CA ASN A 48 -4.21 -19.27 13.77
C ASN A 48 -4.28 -18.44 15.07
N ASP A 49 -3.15 -18.20 15.74
CA ASP A 49 -3.01 -17.46 16.97
C ASP A 49 -2.03 -16.30 16.76
N TYR A 50 -2.25 -15.18 17.45
CA TYR A 50 -1.37 -14.02 17.39
C TYR A 50 -0.16 -14.12 18.36
N ALA A 51 -0.19 -14.98 19.37
CA ALA A 51 0.90 -15.09 20.33
C ALA A 51 2.29 -15.33 19.71
N PRO A 52 2.43 -16.14 18.63
CA PRO A 52 3.72 -16.29 17.96
C PRO A 52 4.25 -15.03 17.28
N THR A 53 3.40 -14.01 17.04
CA THR A 53 3.79 -12.75 16.39
C THR A 53 4.28 -11.70 17.38
N ALA A 54 4.49 -12.07 18.64
CA ALA A 54 4.95 -11.12 19.66
C ALA A 54 6.28 -10.46 19.27
N ASP A 55 6.40 -9.17 19.59
CA ASP A 55 7.59 -8.36 19.36
C ASP A 55 8.02 -8.27 17.86
N SER A 56 7.04 -8.30 16.94
CA SER A 56 7.32 -8.09 15.51
C SER A 56 7.80 -6.65 15.26
N ASP A 57 8.78 -6.48 14.36
CA ASP A 57 9.23 -5.16 13.89
C ASP A 57 8.22 -4.52 12.94
N VAL A 58 7.62 -5.32 12.06
CA VAL A 58 6.64 -4.86 11.07
C VAL A 58 5.45 -5.81 11.00
N VAL A 59 4.25 -5.28 11.05
CA VAL A 59 2.99 -6.01 10.89
C VAL A 59 2.29 -5.56 9.61
N VAL A 60 1.98 -6.49 8.72
CA VAL A 60 1.26 -6.21 7.47
C VAL A 60 -0.15 -6.79 7.55
N ILE A 61 -1.16 -5.93 7.44
CA ILE A 61 -2.57 -6.32 7.53
C ILE A 61 -3.20 -6.38 6.15
N THR A 62 -3.39 -7.61 5.63
CA THR A 62 -4.08 -7.87 4.36
C THR A 62 -5.48 -8.45 4.57
N ALA A 63 -5.90 -8.60 5.82
CA ALA A 63 -7.18 -9.19 6.19
C ALA A 63 -8.35 -8.35 5.68
N GLY A 64 -9.36 -9.00 5.14
CA GLY A 64 -10.52 -8.37 4.56
C GLY A 64 -11.10 -9.20 3.42
N ILE A 65 -12.29 -8.82 2.95
CA ILE A 65 -12.90 -9.43 1.79
C ILE A 65 -12.79 -8.52 0.57
N ALA A 66 -12.68 -9.13 -0.62
CA ALA A 66 -12.85 -8.40 -1.86
C ALA A 66 -14.34 -8.13 -2.13
N ARG A 67 -14.63 -7.03 -2.83
CA ARG A 67 -16.00 -6.71 -3.23
C ARG A 67 -16.58 -7.83 -4.08
N LYS A 68 -17.72 -8.37 -3.67
CA LYS A 68 -18.44 -9.41 -4.40
C LYS A 68 -19.52 -8.77 -5.30
N PRO A 69 -19.93 -9.44 -6.38
CA PRO A 69 -21.07 -9.01 -7.17
C PRO A 69 -22.30 -8.80 -6.28
N GLY A 70 -22.97 -7.64 -6.43
CA GLY A 70 -24.15 -7.28 -5.64
C GLY A 70 -23.86 -6.58 -4.31
N MET A 71 -22.59 -6.51 -3.85
CA MET A 71 -22.24 -5.72 -2.68
C MET A 71 -22.13 -4.23 -3.02
N THR A 72 -22.70 -3.40 -2.16
CA THR A 72 -22.48 -1.93 -2.20
C THR A 72 -21.08 -1.59 -1.66
N ARG A 73 -20.68 -0.32 -1.78
CA ARG A 73 -19.44 0.16 -1.12
C ARG A 73 -19.59 0.18 0.40
N GLU A 74 -20.77 0.53 0.88
CA GLU A 74 -21.12 0.57 2.30
C GLU A 74 -21.10 -0.84 2.92
N ASP A 75 -21.62 -1.86 2.21
CA ASP A 75 -21.56 -3.26 2.66
C ASP A 75 -20.10 -3.71 2.84
N LEU A 76 -19.24 -3.42 1.85
CA LEU A 76 -17.83 -3.75 1.92
C LEU A 76 -17.14 -3.02 3.08
N LEU A 77 -17.43 -1.72 3.23
CA LEU A 77 -16.90 -0.89 4.31
C LEU A 77 -17.28 -1.47 5.68
N GLY A 78 -18.55 -1.79 5.90
CA GLY A 78 -19.03 -2.35 7.15
C GLY A 78 -18.36 -3.68 7.53
N VAL A 79 -18.24 -4.60 6.56
CA VAL A 79 -17.59 -5.89 6.80
C VAL A 79 -16.09 -5.71 7.08
N ASN A 80 -15.38 -4.94 6.26
CA ASN A 80 -13.94 -4.77 6.41
C ASN A 80 -13.58 -3.93 7.65
N SER A 81 -14.44 -3.01 8.09
CA SER A 81 -14.25 -2.28 9.36
C SER A 81 -14.26 -3.22 10.56
N GLY A 82 -15.19 -4.18 10.60
CA GLY A 82 -15.23 -5.19 11.65
C GLY A 82 -14.00 -6.10 11.66
N ILE A 83 -13.57 -6.53 10.48
CA ILE A 83 -12.35 -7.36 10.33
C ILE A 83 -11.11 -6.57 10.75
N MET A 84 -10.92 -5.34 10.24
CA MET A 84 -9.79 -4.48 10.59
C MET A 84 -9.73 -4.21 12.09
N SER A 85 -10.87 -3.88 12.71
CA SER A 85 -10.95 -3.65 14.15
C SER A 85 -10.50 -4.88 14.94
N SER A 86 -10.99 -6.07 14.60
CA SER A 86 -10.60 -7.31 15.25
C SER A 86 -9.12 -7.63 15.11
N VAL A 87 -8.56 -7.43 13.90
CA VAL A 87 -7.15 -7.72 13.62
C VAL A 87 -6.24 -6.76 14.36
N ILE A 88 -6.54 -5.44 14.35
CA ILE A 88 -5.70 -4.45 15.01
C ILE A 88 -5.74 -4.60 16.54
N ASP A 89 -6.93 -4.88 17.12
CA ASP A 89 -7.11 -5.09 18.54
C ASP A 89 -6.31 -6.30 19.06
N GLU A 90 -6.17 -7.35 18.24
CA GLU A 90 -5.35 -8.51 18.59
C GLU A 90 -3.85 -8.26 18.33
N ALA A 91 -3.49 -7.77 17.14
CA ALA A 91 -2.09 -7.60 16.77
C ALA A 91 -1.33 -6.65 17.72
N ILE A 92 -1.98 -5.56 18.16
CA ILE A 92 -1.34 -4.58 19.04
C ILE A 92 -1.04 -5.11 20.45
N LYS A 93 -1.75 -6.13 20.91
CA LYS A 93 -1.47 -6.76 22.22
C LYS A 93 -0.12 -7.46 22.24
N TYR A 94 0.29 -8.00 21.09
CA TYR A 94 1.53 -8.78 20.96
C TYR A 94 2.68 -7.96 20.40
N SER A 95 2.40 -6.96 19.56
CA SER A 95 3.43 -6.15 18.89
C SER A 95 3.12 -4.64 18.98
N PRO A 96 3.05 -4.06 20.20
CA PRO A 96 2.67 -2.65 20.40
C PRO A 96 3.70 -1.67 19.85
N ASP A 97 4.94 -2.10 19.64
CA ASP A 97 6.04 -1.28 19.14
C ASP A 97 6.29 -1.43 17.64
N ALA A 98 5.57 -2.31 16.96
CA ALA A 98 5.71 -2.56 15.53
C ALA A 98 5.31 -1.36 14.67
N ILE A 99 5.81 -1.36 13.43
CA ILE A 99 5.30 -0.52 12.34
C ILE A 99 4.22 -1.31 11.60
N TYR A 100 3.06 -0.69 11.39
CA TYR A 100 1.89 -1.31 10.79
C TYR A 100 1.66 -0.82 9.37
N ILE A 101 1.50 -1.76 8.41
CA ILE A 101 1.18 -1.48 7.01
C ILE A 101 -0.19 -2.08 6.70
N CYS A 102 -1.19 -1.23 6.50
CA CYS A 102 -2.53 -1.64 6.08
C CYS A 102 -2.59 -1.84 4.56
N VAL A 103 -3.32 -2.88 4.13
CA VAL A 103 -3.53 -3.20 2.69
C VAL A 103 -5.02 -3.35 2.38
N THR A 104 -5.84 -3.51 3.42
CA THR A 104 -7.28 -3.74 3.34
C THR A 104 -8.02 -2.58 2.70
N ASN A 105 -8.91 -2.87 1.74
CA ASN A 105 -9.74 -1.85 1.07
C ASN A 105 -11.11 -1.66 1.77
N PRO A 106 -11.65 -0.42 1.74
CA PRO A 106 -11.11 0.82 1.16
C PRO A 106 -9.90 1.33 1.95
N LEU A 107 -8.73 1.42 1.28
CA LEU A 107 -7.43 1.57 1.95
C LEU A 107 -7.36 2.76 2.90
N ASP A 108 -7.66 3.96 2.38
CA ASP A 108 -7.49 5.21 3.13
C ASP A 108 -8.33 5.20 4.41
N VAL A 109 -9.58 4.73 4.27
CA VAL A 109 -10.56 4.64 5.37
C VAL A 109 -10.18 3.55 6.38
N MET A 110 -9.72 2.39 5.88
CA MET A 110 -9.28 1.29 6.76
C MET A 110 -8.00 1.63 7.52
N THR A 111 -7.09 2.36 6.88
CA THR A 111 -5.86 2.84 7.52
C THR A 111 -6.19 3.86 8.62
N TYR A 112 -7.10 4.81 8.36
CA TYR A 112 -7.58 5.76 9.36
C TYR A 112 -8.27 5.06 10.53
N LEU A 113 -9.14 4.08 10.26
CA LEU A 113 -9.79 3.27 11.30
C LEU A 113 -8.76 2.54 12.18
N ALA A 114 -7.76 1.91 11.55
CA ALA A 114 -6.68 1.23 12.26
C ALA A 114 -5.91 2.19 13.16
N TYR A 115 -5.63 3.41 12.68
CA TYR A 115 -5.00 4.46 13.46
C TYR A 115 -5.80 4.85 14.69
N GLN A 116 -7.09 5.14 14.52
CA GLN A 116 -7.98 5.50 15.63
C GLN A 116 -8.09 4.39 16.67
N LYS A 117 -8.15 3.14 16.22
CA LYS A 117 -8.29 1.97 17.10
C LYS A 117 -7.01 1.61 17.84
N SER A 118 -5.88 1.69 17.16
CA SER A 118 -4.60 1.25 17.71
C SER A 118 -4.04 2.17 18.79
N GLY A 119 -4.32 3.49 18.69
CA GLY A 119 -3.64 4.50 19.50
C GLY A 119 -2.15 4.64 19.22
N LEU A 120 -1.66 4.03 18.12
CA LEU A 120 -0.26 4.16 17.69
C LEU A 120 0.05 5.60 17.27
N PRO A 121 1.29 6.05 17.42
CA PRO A 121 1.71 7.30 16.80
C PRO A 121 1.62 7.18 15.27
N SER A 122 1.23 8.27 14.58
CA SER A 122 0.95 8.26 13.14
C SER A 122 2.11 7.83 12.26
N ASN A 123 3.35 8.00 12.73
CA ASN A 123 4.54 7.56 12.02
C ASN A 123 4.70 6.03 11.98
N ARG A 124 4.06 5.29 12.89
CA ARG A 124 4.12 3.83 12.95
C ARG A 124 2.96 3.11 12.26
N LEU A 125 2.05 3.85 11.66
CA LEU A 125 0.92 3.26 10.94
C LEU A 125 0.77 3.92 9.57
N MET A 126 0.68 3.11 8.53
CA MET A 126 0.58 3.55 7.14
C MET A 126 -0.19 2.55 6.30
N GLY A 127 -0.55 2.93 5.08
CA GLY A 127 -1.21 2.06 4.12
C GLY A 127 -0.39 1.87 2.83
N MET A 128 -0.48 0.69 2.24
CA MET A 128 0.11 0.38 0.95
C MET A 128 -0.90 0.61 -0.17
N GLY A 129 -0.77 1.70 -0.89
CA GLY A 129 -1.60 2.06 -2.06
C GLY A 129 -0.77 2.73 -3.13
N GLY A 130 -0.22 3.89 -2.84
CA GLY A 130 0.49 4.73 -3.80
C GLY A 130 1.73 4.08 -4.43
N VAL A 131 2.46 3.23 -3.72
CA VAL A 131 3.58 2.44 -4.29
C VAL A 131 3.06 1.55 -5.42
N LEU A 132 1.95 0.85 -5.20
CA LEU A 132 1.30 0.02 -6.20
C LEU A 132 0.74 0.84 -7.36
N ASP A 133 0.11 1.97 -7.06
CA ASP A 133 -0.50 2.83 -8.07
C ASP A 133 0.57 3.49 -8.94
N SER A 134 1.69 3.93 -8.34
CA SER A 134 2.86 4.42 -9.07
C SER A 134 3.51 3.34 -9.94
N ALA A 135 3.53 2.08 -9.49
CA ALA A 135 3.99 0.96 -10.33
C ALA A 135 3.08 0.73 -11.53
N ARG A 136 1.77 0.91 -11.39
CA ARG A 136 0.81 0.84 -12.52
C ARG A 136 1.01 1.99 -13.51
N LEU A 137 1.27 3.20 -13.00
CA LEU A 137 1.60 4.35 -13.86
C LEU A 137 2.90 4.10 -14.62
N SER A 138 3.95 3.62 -13.93
CA SER A 138 5.23 3.23 -14.55
C SER A 138 5.01 2.20 -15.66
N PHE A 139 4.22 1.17 -15.42
CA PHE A 139 3.88 0.15 -16.41
C PHE A 139 3.20 0.77 -17.65
N ALA A 140 2.20 1.64 -17.46
CA ALA A 140 1.51 2.29 -18.56
C ALA A 140 2.44 3.19 -19.40
N VAL A 141 3.34 3.93 -18.73
CA VAL A 141 4.39 4.74 -19.39
C VAL A 141 5.34 3.86 -20.20
N CYS A 142 5.82 2.76 -19.59
CA CYS A 142 6.73 1.84 -20.28
C CYS A 142 6.11 1.20 -21.52
N GLU A 143 4.86 0.79 -21.46
CA GLU A 143 4.17 0.25 -22.64
C GLU A 143 4.00 1.29 -23.74
N LYS A 144 3.72 2.54 -23.38
CA LYS A 144 3.54 3.63 -24.35
C LYS A 144 4.84 4.03 -25.02
N LEU A 145 5.93 4.13 -24.25
CA LEU A 145 7.23 4.62 -24.75
C LEU A 145 8.22 3.51 -25.14
N GLY A 146 7.94 2.25 -24.82
CA GLY A 146 8.87 1.14 -25.05
C GLY A 146 10.14 1.26 -24.20
N CYS A 147 10.06 1.81 -22.98
CA CYS A 147 11.21 2.07 -22.13
C CYS A 147 11.39 1.00 -21.04
N ASP A 148 12.60 0.96 -20.46
CA ASP A 148 12.90 0.08 -19.32
C ASP A 148 12.25 0.65 -18.05
N PRO A 149 11.45 -0.15 -17.29
CA PRO A 149 10.86 0.26 -16.01
C PRO A 149 11.89 0.78 -14.99
N ALA A 150 13.12 0.29 -15.03
CA ALA A 150 14.20 0.76 -14.15
C ALA A 150 14.54 2.26 -14.34
N ASN A 151 14.18 2.83 -15.47
CA ASN A 151 14.40 4.24 -15.77
C ASN A 151 13.18 5.14 -15.43
N VAL A 152 12.08 4.57 -14.92
CA VAL A 152 10.84 5.33 -14.67
C VAL A 152 10.71 5.62 -13.18
N VAL A 153 10.54 6.90 -12.86
CA VAL A 153 10.06 7.35 -11.53
C VAL A 153 8.64 7.87 -11.73
N ALA A 154 7.67 7.22 -11.13
CA ALA A 154 6.25 7.54 -11.30
C ALA A 154 5.59 7.95 -9.99
N TRP A 155 4.65 8.91 -10.06
CA TRP A 155 3.94 9.44 -8.91
C TRP A 155 2.42 9.37 -9.12
N ALA A 156 1.80 8.41 -8.43
CA ALA A 156 0.36 8.31 -8.27
C ALA A 156 0.03 8.46 -6.78
N LEU A 157 -0.83 9.40 -6.45
CA LEU A 157 -1.10 9.91 -5.11
C LEU A 157 -2.60 10.06 -4.88
N GLY A 158 -2.97 10.65 -3.76
CA GLY A 158 -4.37 10.88 -3.43
C GLY A 158 -5.06 9.65 -2.87
N ALA A 159 -6.37 9.58 -2.98
CA ALA A 159 -7.19 8.44 -2.59
C ALA A 159 -6.84 7.21 -3.40
N HIS A 160 -6.73 6.04 -2.75
CA HIS A 160 -6.49 4.79 -3.47
C HIS A 160 -7.72 4.37 -4.28
N GLY A 161 -7.58 4.27 -5.61
CA GLY A 161 -8.65 3.90 -6.55
C GLY A 161 -9.11 5.05 -7.44
N GLU A 162 -10.44 5.25 -7.58
CA GLU A 162 -11.00 6.21 -8.53
C GLU A 162 -10.64 7.68 -8.25
N GLY A 163 -10.30 8.01 -7.01
CA GLY A 163 -9.90 9.35 -6.59
C GLY A 163 -8.40 9.61 -6.65
N MET A 164 -7.60 8.69 -7.25
CA MET A 164 -6.15 8.90 -7.32
C MET A 164 -5.80 10.04 -8.26
N VAL A 165 -4.69 10.70 -7.95
CA VAL A 165 -4.12 11.81 -8.71
C VAL A 165 -2.72 11.41 -9.17
N CYS A 166 -2.49 11.39 -10.48
CA CYS A 166 -1.15 11.22 -11.03
C CYS A 166 -0.47 12.57 -11.25
N TRP A 167 0.84 12.63 -11.05
CA TRP A 167 1.62 13.86 -11.33
C TRP A 167 2.56 13.65 -12.53
N PRO A 168 2.09 13.89 -13.77
CA PRO A 168 2.88 13.69 -14.99
C PRO A 168 4.14 14.56 -15.04
N ARG A 169 4.11 15.77 -14.49
CA ARG A 169 5.23 16.71 -14.40
C ARG A 169 6.39 16.14 -13.57
N TYR A 170 6.09 15.34 -12.57
CA TYR A 170 7.05 14.68 -11.67
C TYR A 170 7.31 13.22 -12.05
N THR A 171 6.50 12.65 -12.94
CA THR A 171 6.73 11.32 -13.48
C THR A 171 7.76 11.41 -14.61
N THR A 172 8.89 10.71 -14.45
CA THR A 172 10.04 10.86 -15.37
C THR A 172 10.49 9.54 -15.95
N VAL A 173 11.06 9.59 -17.16
CA VAL A 173 11.82 8.50 -17.78
C VAL A 173 13.26 8.97 -17.98
N ALA A 174 14.22 8.30 -17.37
CA ALA A 174 15.62 8.71 -17.32
C ALA A 174 15.81 10.21 -16.95
N GLY A 175 15.03 10.66 -15.96
CA GLY A 175 15.06 12.03 -15.45
C GLY A 175 14.33 13.08 -16.28
N ARG A 176 13.71 12.71 -17.41
CA ARG A 176 12.91 13.64 -18.23
C ARG A 176 11.43 13.46 -17.93
N PRO A 177 10.67 14.54 -17.64
CA PRO A 177 9.22 14.48 -17.41
C PRO A 177 8.47 13.84 -18.60
N ILE A 178 7.47 13.03 -18.32
CA ILE A 178 6.66 12.40 -19.39
C ILE A 178 5.87 13.43 -20.21
N THR A 179 5.61 14.60 -19.65
CA THR A 179 5.02 15.76 -20.36
C THR A 179 5.90 16.34 -21.46
N GLU A 180 7.20 16.02 -21.47
CA GLU A 180 8.14 16.38 -22.56
C GLU A 180 8.31 15.23 -23.57
N LEU A 181 7.86 14.04 -23.25
CA LEU A 181 8.07 12.82 -24.02
C LEU A 181 6.82 12.35 -24.75
N MET A 182 5.65 12.80 -24.32
CA MET A 182 4.34 12.41 -24.83
C MET A 182 3.46 13.64 -25.07
N SER A 183 2.47 13.51 -25.96
CA SER A 183 1.44 14.54 -26.11
C SER A 183 0.49 14.56 -24.89
N GLU A 184 -0.29 15.62 -24.73
CA GLU A 184 -1.27 15.73 -23.66
C GLU A 184 -2.29 14.57 -23.69
N GLU A 185 -2.71 14.14 -24.88
CA GLU A 185 -3.61 13.01 -25.07
C GLU A 185 -2.97 11.70 -24.61
N GLU A 186 -1.71 11.48 -24.94
CA GLU A 186 -0.97 10.27 -24.53
C GLU A 186 -0.73 10.24 -23.03
N VAL A 187 -0.43 11.38 -22.42
CA VAL A 187 -0.35 11.52 -20.96
C VAL A 187 -1.70 11.18 -20.31
N ALA A 188 -2.80 11.69 -20.84
CA ALA A 188 -4.13 11.37 -20.33
C ALA A 188 -4.47 9.87 -20.45
N GLU A 189 -4.06 9.21 -21.54
CA GLU A 189 -4.24 7.77 -21.73
C GLU A 189 -3.49 6.95 -20.67
N VAL A 190 -2.21 7.23 -20.40
CA VAL A 190 -1.43 6.49 -19.40
C VAL A 190 -1.94 6.73 -17.98
N VAL A 191 -2.36 7.95 -17.66
CA VAL A 191 -3.03 8.27 -16.38
C VAL A 191 -4.33 7.49 -16.22
N GLN A 192 -5.19 7.51 -17.25
CA GLN A 192 -6.45 6.77 -17.20
C GLN A 192 -6.23 5.27 -17.04
N ARG A 193 -5.21 4.71 -17.69
CA ARG A 193 -4.86 3.30 -17.55
C ARG A 193 -4.38 2.97 -16.15
N CYS A 194 -3.58 3.83 -15.54
CA CYS A 194 -3.16 3.70 -14.14
C CYS A 194 -4.39 3.61 -13.22
N VAL A 195 -5.31 4.56 -13.31
CA VAL A 195 -6.53 4.60 -12.49
C VAL A 195 -7.39 3.33 -12.65
N LYS A 196 -7.48 2.79 -13.86
CA LYS A 196 -8.23 1.56 -14.17
C LYS A 196 -7.46 0.27 -13.93
N GLY A 197 -6.16 0.32 -13.64
CA GLY A 197 -5.29 -0.86 -13.58
C GLY A 197 -5.75 -1.95 -12.61
N GLY A 198 -6.30 -1.59 -11.46
CA GLY A 198 -6.89 -2.57 -10.54
C GLY A 198 -8.13 -3.26 -11.11
N ALA A 199 -9.02 -2.51 -11.75
CA ALA A 199 -10.24 -3.03 -12.39
C ALA A 199 -9.91 -3.92 -13.60
N GLU A 200 -8.88 -3.57 -14.38
CA GLU A 200 -8.38 -4.37 -15.50
C GLU A 200 -7.93 -5.76 -15.05
N VAL A 201 -7.14 -5.84 -13.96
CA VAL A 201 -6.73 -7.12 -13.38
C VAL A 201 -7.93 -7.97 -12.93
N VAL A 202 -8.89 -7.35 -12.24
CA VAL A 202 -10.10 -8.06 -11.77
C VAL A 202 -10.94 -8.55 -12.95
N ALA A 203 -11.06 -7.76 -14.02
CA ALA A 203 -11.78 -8.15 -15.22
C ALA A 203 -11.20 -9.41 -15.89
N HIS A 204 -9.87 -9.57 -15.86
CA HIS A 204 -9.20 -10.76 -16.38
C HIS A 204 -9.30 -11.96 -15.43
N LEU A 205 -9.08 -11.75 -14.13
CA LEU A 205 -9.12 -12.82 -13.13
C LEU A 205 -10.53 -13.35 -12.87
N LYS A 206 -11.56 -12.51 -13.05
CA LYS A 206 -12.99 -12.79 -12.76
C LYS A 206 -13.28 -13.06 -11.28
N THR A 207 -12.38 -13.70 -10.58
CA THR A 207 -12.45 -13.97 -9.14
C THR A 207 -11.15 -13.55 -8.48
N GLY A 208 -11.25 -12.86 -7.31
CA GLY A 208 -10.08 -12.35 -6.59
C GLY A 208 -9.65 -10.96 -7.05
N SER A 209 -8.47 -10.56 -6.67
CA SER A 209 -7.84 -9.28 -6.98
C SER A 209 -6.34 -9.47 -7.28
N ALA A 210 -5.64 -8.40 -7.67
CA ALA A 210 -4.18 -8.43 -7.80
C ALA A 210 -3.53 -8.85 -6.47
N TYR A 211 -2.45 -9.62 -6.52
CA TYR A 211 -1.66 -10.02 -5.35
C TYR A 211 -0.15 -10.00 -5.60
N TYR A 212 0.34 -10.18 -6.83
CA TYR A 212 1.78 -10.12 -7.13
C TYR A 212 2.34 -8.72 -6.97
N ALA A 213 1.78 -7.74 -7.68
CA ALA A 213 2.21 -6.35 -7.59
C ALA A 213 1.97 -5.74 -6.19
N PRO A 214 0.82 -5.96 -5.52
CA PRO A 214 0.67 -5.59 -4.12
C PRO A 214 1.73 -6.21 -3.21
N GLY A 215 2.03 -7.50 -3.38
CA GLY A 215 3.08 -8.18 -2.60
C GLY A 215 4.46 -7.56 -2.81
N ALA A 216 4.83 -7.25 -4.05
CA ALA A 216 6.09 -6.56 -4.36
C ALA A 216 6.12 -5.14 -3.76
N SER A 217 5.00 -4.42 -3.81
CA SER A 217 4.88 -3.07 -3.22
C SER A 217 5.04 -3.10 -1.69
N ILE A 218 4.43 -4.07 -1.02
CA ILE A 218 4.62 -4.30 0.42
C ILE A 218 6.09 -4.61 0.72
N ALA A 219 6.70 -5.52 -0.04
CA ALA A 219 8.10 -5.89 0.15
C ALA A 219 9.03 -4.68 0.02
N LYS A 220 8.78 -3.78 -0.94
CA LYS A 220 9.53 -2.53 -1.12
C LYS A 220 9.40 -1.61 0.09
N MET A 221 8.20 -1.45 0.66
CA MET A 221 8.00 -0.63 1.86
C MET A 221 8.69 -1.26 3.08
N VAL A 222 8.55 -2.57 3.27
CA VAL A 222 9.21 -3.30 4.37
C VAL A 222 10.73 -3.21 4.24
N GLU A 223 11.28 -3.36 3.03
CA GLU A 223 12.71 -3.18 2.77
C GLU A 223 13.18 -1.79 3.18
N ALA A 224 12.45 -0.73 2.77
CA ALA A 224 12.80 0.64 3.12
C ALA A 224 12.85 0.87 4.64
N ILE A 225 11.92 0.28 5.37
CA ILE A 225 11.87 0.35 6.84
C ILE A 225 13.05 -0.42 7.46
N LEU A 226 13.23 -1.68 7.09
CA LEU A 226 14.22 -2.56 7.73
C LEU A 226 15.67 -2.18 7.39
N THR A 227 15.90 -1.58 6.21
CA THR A 227 17.24 -1.12 5.78
C THR A 227 17.51 0.34 6.12
N ASP A 228 16.56 1.05 6.72
CA ASP A 228 16.65 2.48 7.03
C ASP A 228 17.02 3.31 5.79
N SER A 229 16.37 3.02 4.66
CA SER A 229 16.82 3.53 3.35
C SER A 229 16.55 5.02 3.13
N HIS A 230 15.62 5.61 3.88
CA HIS A 230 15.13 7.00 3.71
C HIS A 230 14.57 7.28 2.30
N GLU A 231 14.14 6.25 1.59
CA GLU A 231 13.58 6.39 0.25
C GLU A 231 12.22 7.10 0.31
N VAL A 232 12.00 8.01 -0.64
CA VAL A 232 10.72 8.71 -0.78
C VAL A 232 9.86 7.95 -1.76
N MET A 233 8.67 7.55 -1.33
CA MET A 233 7.69 6.83 -2.15
C MET A 233 6.27 7.30 -1.85
N SER A 234 5.33 6.99 -2.71
CA SER A 234 3.91 7.31 -2.49
C SER A 234 3.31 6.33 -1.47
N VAL A 235 3.00 6.79 -0.27
CA VAL A 235 2.49 5.97 0.84
C VAL A 235 1.22 6.60 1.39
N CYS A 236 0.24 5.79 1.74
CA CYS A 236 -0.93 6.24 2.47
C CYS A 236 -0.52 6.56 3.92
N SER A 237 -0.25 7.83 4.16
CA SER A 237 0.27 8.37 5.42
C SER A 237 -0.71 9.35 6.06
N TYR A 238 -0.61 9.54 7.37
CA TYR A 238 -1.38 10.56 8.08
C TYR A 238 -0.92 11.96 7.68
N ILE A 239 -1.88 12.80 7.32
CA ILE A 239 -1.63 14.18 6.89
C ILE A 239 -2.30 15.12 7.86
N ASP A 240 -1.51 16.04 8.41
CA ASP A 240 -2.00 17.17 9.22
C ASP A 240 -1.07 18.37 9.03
N GLY A 241 -1.43 19.21 8.05
CA GLY A 241 -0.72 20.43 7.69
C GLY A 241 -0.23 20.50 6.24
N PRO A 242 0.56 19.52 5.74
CA PRO A 242 1.04 19.55 4.35
C PRO A 242 -0.09 19.71 3.34
N TYR A 243 0.13 20.51 2.30
CA TYR A 243 -0.86 20.88 1.27
C TYR A 243 -2.17 21.48 1.80
N GLY A 244 -2.19 21.97 3.05
CA GLY A 244 -3.40 22.47 3.70
C GLY A 244 -4.42 21.37 4.02
N LEU A 245 -4.00 20.12 4.04
CA LEU A 245 -4.84 18.96 4.37
C LEU A 245 -4.70 18.60 5.84
N HIS A 246 -5.80 18.18 6.47
CA HIS A 246 -5.84 17.90 7.90
C HIS A 246 -6.65 16.65 8.20
N ASP A 247 -6.15 15.87 9.16
CA ASP A 247 -6.79 14.73 9.79
C ASP A 247 -7.34 13.69 8.80
N LEU A 248 -6.46 13.14 7.98
CA LEU A 248 -6.79 12.06 7.07
C LEU A 248 -5.56 11.20 6.72
N TYR A 249 -5.82 10.00 6.24
CA TYR A 249 -4.83 9.14 5.59
C TYR A 249 -5.05 9.15 4.08
N MET A 250 -4.00 9.39 3.32
CA MET A 250 -4.04 9.43 1.85
C MET A 250 -2.64 9.18 1.29
N ASN A 251 -2.55 8.64 0.07
CA ASN A 251 -1.26 8.46 -0.59
C ASN A 251 -0.60 9.80 -0.89
N ILE A 252 0.60 9.99 -0.37
CA ILE A 252 1.37 11.22 -0.47
C ILE A 252 2.87 10.88 -0.54
N PRO A 253 3.74 11.72 -1.12
CA PRO A 253 5.17 11.48 -1.09
C PRO A 253 5.67 11.43 0.35
N THR A 254 6.18 10.28 0.76
CA THR A 254 6.56 10.01 2.15
C THR A 254 7.94 9.38 2.21
N ARG A 255 8.80 9.91 3.07
CA ARG A 255 10.10 9.30 3.40
C ARG A 255 9.89 8.19 4.42
N LEU A 256 10.33 6.98 4.09
CA LEU A 256 10.30 5.82 4.98
C LEU A 256 11.70 5.49 5.48
N GLY A 257 11.79 5.23 6.77
CA GLY A 257 12.99 4.74 7.44
C GLY A 257 12.64 3.79 8.59
N LYS A 258 13.60 3.42 9.41
CA LYS A 258 13.43 2.45 10.51
C LYS A 258 12.38 2.84 11.55
N ASN A 259 11.99 4.11 11.61
CA ASN A 259 10.94 4.59 12.52
C ASN A 259 9.56 4.66 11.84
N GLY A 260 9.42 4.15 10.62
CA GLY A 260 8.22 4.24 9.81
C GLY A 260 8.19 5.49 8.93
N VAL A 261 7.12 6.27 9.01
CA VAL A 261 6.99 7.56 8.32
C VAL A 261 7.88 8.60 9.01
N GLU A 262 8.86 9.13 8.31
CA GLU A 262 9.79 10.13 8.86
C GLU A 262 9.43 11.55 8.43
N GLU A 263 8.94 11.70 7.19
CA GLU A 263 8.64 13.00 6.61
C GLU A 263 7.62 12.86 5.48
N ILE A 264 6.68 13.79 5.38
CA ILE A 264 5.91 14.04 4.17
C ILE A 264 6.68 15.04 3.33
N VAL A 265 7.09 14.63 2.13
CA VAL A 265 7.87 15.46 1.22
C VAL A 265 6.92 16.26 0.34
N GLU A 266 6.88 17.59 0.52
CA GLU A 266 6.04 18.44 -0.27
C GLU A 266 6.69 18.77 -1.63
N PHE A 267 5.92 18.58 -2.71
CA PHE A 267 6.29 18.98 -4.07
C PHE A 267 5.62 20.31 -4.40
N ASP A 268 6.23 21.10 -5.27
CA ASP A 268 5.68 22.35 -5.73
C ASP A 268 4.56 22.12 -6.77
N LEU A 269 3.31 22.24 -6.35
CA LEU A 269 2.13 21.97 -7.15
C LEU A 269 1.62 23.20 -7.86
N THR A 270 1.12 23.03 -9.07
CA THR A 270 0.30 24.04 -9.73
C THR A 270 -1.05 24.18 -9.05
N GLU A 271 -1.80 25.25 -9.36
CA GLU A 271 -3.15 25.43 -8.84
C GLU A 271 -4.08 24.27 -9.19
N ASP A 272 -3.99 23.75 -10.42
CA ASP A 272 -4.78 22.61 -10.90
C ASP A 272 -4.40 21.29 -10.20
N GLU A 273 -3.09 21.04 -10.01
CA GLU A 273 -2.60 19.87 -9.27
C GLU A 273 -3.05 19.91 -7.80
N MET A 274 -2.99 21.09 -7.18
CA MET A 274 -3.47 21.31 -5.81
C MET A 274 -4.98 21.08 -5.72
N ALA A 275 -5.76 21.63 -6.66
CA ALA A 275 -7.21 21.46 -6.70
C ALA A 275 -7.59 19.99 -6.83
N ALA A 276 -6.91 19.23 -7.72
CA ALA A 276 -7.12 17.79 -7.88
C ALA A 276 -6.79 17.01 -6.59
N LEU A 277 -5.72 17.37 -5.90
CA LEU A 277 -5.33 16.75 -4.64
C LEU A 277 -6.37 17.03 -3.53
N GLN A 278 -6.90 18.25 -3.46
CA GLN A 278 -7.94 18.62 -2.50
C GLN A 278 -9.28 17.92 -2.79
N GLU A 279 -9.66 17.76 -4.06
CA GLU A 279 -10.84 16.97 -4.45
C GLU A 279 -10.67 15.51 -4.06
N SER A 280 -9.50 14.94 -4.29
CA SER A 280 -9.14 13.60 -3.85
C SER A 280 -9.28 13.45 -2.33
N ALA A 281 -8.74 14.38 -1.56
CA ALA A 281 -8.85 14.40 -0.09
C ALA A 281 -10.33 14.51 0.38
N ALA A 282 -11.14 15.31 -0.31
CA ALA A 282 -12.58 15.41 -0.01
C ALA A 282 -13.30 14.06 -0.22
N SER A 283 -12.88 13.28 -1.23
CA SER A 283 -13.43 11.95 -1.46
C SER A 283 -13.09 10.97 -0.32
N VAL A 284 -11.87 11.05 0.23
CA VAL A 284 -11.47 10.28 1.42
C VAL A 284 -12.30 10.67 2.63
N LYS A 285 -12.43 11.97 2.92
CA LYS A 285 -13.23 12.47 4.04
C LYS A 285 -14.67 11.99 3.98
N LYS A 286 -15.28 12.02 2.80
CA LYS A 286 -16.62 11.46 2.60
C LYS A 286 -16.67 9.94 2.88
N GLY A 287 -15.59 9.22 2.60
CA GLY A 287 -15.47 7.81 2.97
C GLY A 287 -15.44 7.60 4.48
N LEU A 288 -14.75 8.48 5.22
CA LEU A 288 -14.66 8.43 6.68
C LEU A 288 -16.02 8.67 7.36
N GLU A 289 -16.87 9.54 6.82
CA GLU A 289 -18.22 9.81 7.34
C GLU A 289 -19.12 8.57 7.34
N ASN A 290 -18.82 7.58 6.50
CA ASN A 290 -19.56 6.32 6.39
C ASN A 290 -18.99 5.20 7.27
N LEU A 291 -17.97 5.46 8.10
CA LEU A 291 -17.47 4.48 9.04
C LEU A 291 -18.55 4.15 10.07
N PRO A 292 -18.77 2.86 10.40
CA PRO A 292 -19.63 2.49 11.50
C PRO A 292 -19.12 3.10 12.83
N ALA A 293 -20.04 3.59 13.63
CA ALA A 293 -19.75 4.18 14.94
C ALA A 293 -19.14 3.14 15.92
#